data_300d1d639e79d63bad82bfaec505cda3
#
_entry.id   300d1d639e79d63bad82bfaec505cda3
#
_cell.length_a   1.000
_cell.length_b   1.000
_cell.length_c   1.000
_cell.angle_alpha   90.00
_cell.angle_beta   90.00
_cell.angle_gamma   90.00
#
_symmetry.space_group_name_H-M   'P 1'
#
loop_
_entity.id
_entity.type
_entity.pdbx_description
1 polymer ?
#
loop_
_entity_poly.entity_id
_entity_poly.type
_entity_poly.pdbx_seq_one_letter_code
_entity_poly.pdbx_strand_id
1 'polypeptide(L)'
;MKILVFSDSHSAMSFMRTCIHAVRPDAVIHLGDHYDDAECLMEDFPNIKLYQVPGNCDRYRVPGFVSEILIQPVFGVNMYMTHGHKHGVKMGIGALTRDARLCKCDIVLYGHTHVKDLHREADGLWVMNPGAAGNSGSAGIIEIQDKKITTCRIIDRWDLEGLT
;
A
#
# COMPACT_ATOMS: atom_id res chain seq x y z
N MET A 1 8.26 9.50 10.48
CA MET A 1 8.30 9.02 9.07
C MET A 1 6.87 8.79 8.58
N LYS A 2 6.59 9.18 7.33
CA LYS A 2 5.27 9.00 6.71
C LYS A 2 5.37 8.08 5.50
N ILE A 3 4.41 7.20 5.34
CA ILE A 3 4.31 6.29 4.20
C ILE A 3 2.95 6.51 3.54
N LEU A 4 2.95 6.68 2.21
CA LEU A 4 1.74 6.59 1.39
C LEU A 4 1.60 5.18 0.84
N VAL A 5 0.39 4.63 0.92
CA VAL A 5 0.07 3.29 0.41
C VAL A 5 -0.98 3.41 -0.69
N PHE A 6 -0.64 2.91 -1.87
CA PHE A 6 -1.53 2.85 -3.03
C PHE A 6 -1.75 1.40 -3.47
N SER A 7 -2.84 1.16 -4.15
CA SER A 7 -3.14 -0.08 -4.85
C SER A 7 -4.05 0.19 -6.03
N ASP A 8 -4.05 -0.69 -7.00
CA ASP A 8 -5.03 -0.69 -8.09
C ASP A 8 -5.12 0.68 -8.78
N SER A 9 -3.96 1.21 -9.21
CA SER A 9 -3.82 2.57 -9.75
C SER A 9 -4.46 2.75 -11.12
N HIS A 10 -4.38 1.74 -11.99
CA HIS A 10 -4.99 1.76 -13.32
C HIS A 10 -4.81 3.12 -14.03
N SER A 11 -3.55 3.59 -14.07
CA SER A 11 -3.13 4.87 -14.68
C SER A 11 -3.62 6.15 -13.98
N ALA A 12 -4.05 6.08 -12.72
CA ALA A 12 -4.49 7.26 -11.94
C ALA A 12 -3.31 8.08 -11.38
N MET A 13 -2.29 8.31 -12.18
CA MET A 13 -1.04 8.97 -11.76
C MET A 13 -1.26 10.39 -11.22
N SER A 14 -2.24 11.13 -11.76
CA SER A 14 -2.55 12.47 -11.28
C SER A 14 -3.00 12.50 -9.82
N PHE A 15 -3.85 11.54 -9.42
CA PHE A 15 -4.28 11.41 -8.02
C PHE A 15 -3.10 11.05 -7.11
N MET A 16 -2.30 10.06 -7.50
CA MET A 16 -1.11 9.65 -6.73
C MET A 16 -0.11 10.80 -6.56
N ARG A 17 0.13 11.58 -7.62
CA ARG A 17 0.99 12.77 -7.59
C ARG A 17 0.46 13.83 -6.61
N THR A 18 -0.86 14.10 -6.65
CA THR A 18 -1.50 15.03 -5.72
C THR A 18 -1.33 14.59 -4.27
N CYS A 19 -1.52 13.29 -3.98
CA CYS A 19 -1.29 12.73 -2.65
C CYS A 19 0.16 12.94 -2.18
N ILE A 20 1.15 12.69 -3.04
CA ILE A 20 2.56 12.87 -2.69
C ILE A 20 2.87 14.32 -2.36
N HIS A 21 2.39 15.27 -3.15
CA HIS A 21 2.57 16.69 -2.87
C HIS A 21 1.93 17.14 -1.56
N ALA A 22 0.71 16.67 -1.27
CA ALA A 22 -0.02 17.04 -0.06
C ALA A 22 0.57 16.40 1.19
N VAL A 23 0.91 15.12 1.15
CA VAL A 23 1.37 14.34 2.33
C VAL A 23 2.86 14.48 2.57
N ARG A 24 3.67 14.64 1.51
CA ARG A 24 5.14 14.65 1.53
C ARG A 24 5.69 13.41 2.26
N PRO A 25 5.47 12.22 1.73
CA PRO A 25 5.88 10.98 2.37
C PRO A 25 7.39 10.76 2.27
N ASP A 26 7.94 9.99 3.21
CA ASP A 26 9.30 9.48 3.18
C ASP A 26 9.42 8.21 2.32
N ALA A 27 8.29 7.50 2.14
CA ALA A 27 8.20 6.32 1.29
C ALA A 27 6.81 6.18 0.67
N VAL A 28 6.76 5.49 -0.47
CA VAL A 28 5.54 5.06 -1.15
C VAL A 28 5.53 3.53 -1.19
N ILE A 29 4.38 2.93 -0.92
CA ILE A 29 4.10 1.51 -1.13
C ILE A 29 3.04 1.39 -2.21
N HIS A 30 3.27 0.56 -3.23
CA HIS A 30 2.30 0.24 -4.26
C HIS A 30 2.01 -1.27 -4.25
N LEU A 31 0.74 -1.63 -4.06
CA LEU A 31 0.32 -3.00 -3.81
C LEU A 31 -0.17 -3.73 -5.07
N GLY A 32 0.24 -3.27 -6.23
CA GLY A 32 -0.02 -3.93 -7.51
C GLY A 32 -1.22 -3.42 -8.28
N ASP A 33 -1.42 -4.04 -9.42
CA ASP A 33 -2.23 -3.65 -10.55
C ASP A 33 -1.83 -2.28 -11.12
N HIS A 34 -1.15 -2.34 -12.27
CA HIS A 34 -0.36 -1.27 -12.90
C HIS A 34 0.94 -0.94 -12.13
N TYR A 35 1.79 -1.96 -12.03
CA TYR A 35 3.10 -1.90 -11.38
C TYR A 35 3.99 -0.76 -11.89
N ASP A 36 3.97 -0.54 -13.19
CA ASP A 36 4.72 0.49 -13.91
C ASP A 36 4.28 1.94 -13.56
N ASP A 37 3.04 2.15 -13.14
CA ASP A 37 2.56 3.47 -12.72
C ASP A 37 3.40 4.06 -11.58
N ALA A 38 3.75 3.23 -10.59
CA ALA A 38 4.54 3.68 -9.46
C ALA A 38 5.99 3.97 -9.85
N GLU A 39 6.59 3.16 -10.73
CA GLU A 39 7.94 3.41 -11.25
C GLU A 39 8.01 4.73 -12.00
N CYS A 40 7.09 4.96 -12.96
CA CYS A 40 7.00 6.23 -13.68
C CYS A 40 6.76 7.42 -12.75
N LEU A 41 5.94 7.26 -11.72
CA LEU A 41 5.68 8.31 -10.76
C LEU A 41 6.93 8.69 -9.96
N MET A 42 7.76 7.72 -9.58
CA MET A 42 8.99 7.96 -8.81
C MET A 42 10.10 8.65 -9.62
N GLU A 43 10.00 8.71 -10.94
CA GLU A 43 10.91 9.55 -11.75
C GLU A 43 10.80 11.04 -11.37
N ASP A 44 9.59 11.48 -10.98
CA ASP A 44 9.34 12.85 -10.51
C ASP A 44 9.75 13.05 -9.03
N PHE A 45 9.95 11.96 -8.27
CA PHE A 45 10.21 12.00 -6.83
C PHE A 45 11.40 11.11 -6.41
N PRO A 46 12.60 11.34 -6.92
CA PRO A 46 13.74 10.43 -6.78
C PRO A 46 14.25 10.24 -5.36
N ASN A 47 13.87 11.11 -4.43
CA ASN A 47 14.24 11.02 -3.01
C ASN A 47 13.28 10.21 -2.16
N ILE A 48 12.13 9.78 -2.71
CA ILE A 48 11.14 8.98 -2.01
C ILE A 48 11.43 7.49 -2.27
N LYS A 49 11.47 6.68 -1.22
CA LYS A 49 11.65 5.23 -1.37
C LYS A 49 10.38 4.59 -1.89
N LEU A 50 10.52 3.75 -2.92
CA LEU A 50 9.44 2.93 -3.43
C LEU A 50 9.58 1.48 -2.93
N TYR A 51 8.47 0.93 -2.44
CA TYR A 51 8.28 -0.49 -2.19
C TYR A 51 7.06 -0.94 -3.00
N GLN A 52 7.17 -2.02 -3.74
CA GLN A 52 6.04 -2.46 -4.55
C GLN A 52 6.00 -3.96 -4.76
N VAL A 53 4.79 -4.46 -4.98
CA VAL A 53 4.52 -5.83 -5.36
C VAL A 53 3.60 -5.84 -6.59
N PRO A 54 3.71 -6.83 -7.48
CA PRO A 54 2.83 -6.92 -8.63
C PRO A 54 1.44 -7.43 -8.23
N GLY A 55 0.42 -7.00 -8.98
CA GLY A 55 -0.93 -7.52 -8.93
C GLY A 55 -1.20 -8.57 -10.01
N ASN A 56 -2.44 -9.04 -10.08
CA ASN A 56 -2.84 -10.04 -11.09
C ASN A 56 -2.89 -9.47 -12.52
N CYS A 57 -3.01 -8.14 -12.68
CA CYS A 57 -3.00 -7.48 -13.98
C CYS A 57 -1.56 -7.19 -14.47
N ASP A 58 -0.54 -7.43 -13.65
CA ASP A 58 0.84 -7.04 -13.95
C ASP A 58 1.69 -8.13 -14.61
N ARG A 59 1.14 -9.30 -14.90
CA ARG A 59 1.84 -10.49 -15.39
C ARG A 59 2.83 -10.22 -16.54
N TYR A 60 2.56 -9.23 -17.38
CA TYR A 60 3.40 -8.86 -18.52
C TYR A 60 4.07 -7.48 -18.34
N ARG A 61 3.92 -6.85 -17.19
CA ARG A 61 4.42 -5.49 -16.89
C ARG A 61 5.62 -5.50 -15.94
N VAL A 62 5.89 -6.63 -15.30
CA VAL A 62 7.00 -6.76 -14.35
C VAL A 62 8.22 -7.38 -15.00
N PRO A 63 9.42 -6.86 -14.75
CA PRO A 63 10.65 -7.45 -15.24
C PRO A 63 10.99 -8.72 -14.46
N GLY A 64 11.07 -9.87 -15.14
CA GLY A 64 11.64 -11.10 -14.59
C GLY A 64 10.90 -11.67 -13.38
N PHE A 65 11.64 -12.02 -12.36
CA PHE A 65 11.13 -12.63 -11.14
C PHE A 65 10.92 -11.57 -10.05
N VAL A 66 9.77 -10.90 -10.07
CA VAL A 66 9.37 -10.01 -8.97
C VAL A 66 8.48 -10.79 -8.00
N SER A 67 8.81 -10.72 -6.71
CA SER A 67 8.02 -11.38 -5.67
C SER A 67 6.64 -10.71 -5.54
N GLU A 68 5.58 -11.52 -5.48
CA GLU A 68 4.22 -11.06 -5.23
C GLU A 68 3.94 -10.81 -3.74
N ILE A 69 4.90 -11.15 -2.89
CA ILE A 69 4.89 -10.89 -1.46
C ILE A 69 6.22 -10.27 -1.07
N LEU A 70 6.17 -9.14 -0.39
CA LEU A 70 7.34 -8.46 0.15
C LEU A 70 7.18 -8.35 1.66
N ILE A 71 8.11 -8.98 2.40
CA ILE A 71 8.13 -8.96 3.86
C ILE A 71 9.45 -8.34 4.29
N GLN A 72 9.38 -7.15 4.86
CA GLN A 72 10.58 -6.49 5.35
C GLN A 72 10.26 -5.34 6.32
N PRO A 73 11.22 -4.93 7.14
CA PRO A 73 11.05 -3.73 7.96
C PRO A 73 11.11 -2.46 7.10
N VAL A 74 10.12 -1.58 7.29
CA VAL A 74 10.11 -0.23 6.74
C VAL A 74 10.08 0.73 7.92
N PHE A 75 11.11 1.56 8.06
CA PHE A 75 11.32 2.44 9.21
C PHE A 75 11.22 1.74 10.59
N GLY A 76 11.61 0.45 10.62
CA GLY A 76 11.61 -0.37 11.84
C GLY A 76 10.29 -1.04 12.18
N VAL A 77 9.28 -0.95 11.33
CA VAL A 77 8.00 -1.67 11.41
C VAL A 77 8.02 -2.83 10.42
N ASN A 78 7.76 -4.05 10.88
CA ASN A 78 7.71 -5.23 10.02
C ASN A 78 6.41 -5.25 9.22
N MET A 79 6.51 -5.16 7.91
CA MET A 79 5.37 -5.05 7.01
C MET A 79 5.24 -6.29 6.12
N TYR A 80 4.03 -6.81 6.01
CA TYR A 80 3.64 -7.80 5.03
C TYR A 80 2.90 -7.10 3.89
N MET A 81 3.47 -7.06 2.70
CA MET A 81 2.94 -6.36 1.54
C MET A 81 2.62 -7.36 0.44
N THR A 82 1.41 -7.35 -0.06
CA THR A 82 0.96 -8.21 -1.16
C THR A 82 -0.23 -7.57 -1.89
N HIS A 83 -0.45 -7.92 -3.14
CA HIS A 83 -1.70 -7.55 -3.81
C HIS A 83 -2.92 -8.29 -3.22
N GLY A 84 -2.74 -9.55 -2.79
CA GLY A 84 -3.77 -10.31 -2.09
C GLY A 84 -4.53 -11.32 -2.96
N HIS A 85 -4.41 -11.28 -4.28
CA HIS A 85 -5.13 -12.22 -5.17
C HIS A 85 -4.78 -13.69 -4.89
N LYS A 86 -3.54 -14.00 -4.54
CA LYS A 86 -3.11 -15.37 -4.18
C LYS A 86 -3.59 -15.82 -2.79
N HIS A 87 -3.92 -14.89 -1.92
CA HIS A 87 -4.52 -15.20 -0.62
C HIS A 87 -6.04 -15.31 -0.67
N GLY A 88 -6.64 -15.10 -1.84
CA GLY A 88 -8.10 -15.17 -2.01
C GLY A 88 -8.85 -14.11 -1.20
N VAL A 89 -8.28 -12.91 -1.04
CA VAL A 89 -8.82 -11.86 -0.15
C VAL A 89 -10.26 -11.42 -0.47
N LYS A 90 -10.76 -11.71 -1.68
CA LYS A 90 -12.18 -11.49 -2.03
C LYS A 90 -13.13 -12.45 -1.28
N MET A 91 -12.60 -13.57 -0.77
CA MET A 91 -13.37 -14.55 0.01
C MET A 91 -13.15 -14.38 1.52
N GLY A 92 -12.19 -13.56 1.91
CA GLY A 92 -11.83 -13.27 3.30
C GLY A 92 -10.33 -13.15 3.51
N ILE A 93 -9.94 -12.49 4.58
CA ILE A 93 -8.54 -12.17 4.87
C ILE A 93 -7.86 -13.12 5.86
N GLY A 94 -8.55 -14.18 6.30
CA GLY A 94 -8.03 -15.09 7.33
C GLY A 94 -6.71 -15.78 6.97
N ALA A 95 -6.52 -16.19 5.72
CA ALA A 95 -5.24 -16.75 5.26
C ALA A 95 -4.12 -15.70 5.29
N LEU A 96 -4.41 -14.50 4.81
CA LEU A 96 -3.47 -13.38 4.75
C LEU A 96 -2.99 -12.96 6.15
N THR A 97 -3.91 -12.76 7.09
CA THR A 97 -3.58 -12.34 8.46
C THR A 97 -2.83 -13.43 9.23
N ARG A 98 -3.16 -14.71 8.99
CA ARG A 98 -2.41 -15.84 9.54
C ARG A 98 -0.96 -15.82 9.07
N ASP A 99 -0.72 -15.64 7.77
CA ASP A 99 0.62 -15.64 7.20
C ASP A 99 1.43 -14.44 7.69
N ALA A 100 0.82 -13.26 7.82
CA ALA A 100 1.45 -12.08 8.41
C ALA A 100 1.88 -12.32 9.88
N ARG A 101 1.04 -13.03 10.68
CA ARG A 101 1.38 -13.41 12.06
C ARG A 101 2.55 -14.38 12.13
N LEU A 102 2.58 -15.38 11.25
CA LEU A 102 3.70 -16.33 11.17
C LEU A 102 5.02 -15.62 10.86
N CYS A 103 4.97 -14.55 10.06
CA CYS A 103 6.11 -13.70 9.74
C CYS A 103 6.41 -12.62 10.78
N LYS A 104 5.65 -12.57 11.90
CA LYS A 104 5.79 -11.58 12.97
C LYS A 104 5.71 -10.14 12.46
N CYS A 105 4.80 -9.89 11.54
CA CYS A 105 4.56 -8.56 11.02
C CYS A 105 3.69 -7.72 11.97
N ASP A 106 3.93 -6.42 11.98
CA ASP A 106 3.16 -5.43 12.75
C ASP A 106 1.93 -4.95 11.96
N ILE A 107 2.03 -5.01 10.63
CA ILE A 107 0.99 -4.61 9.71
C ILE A 107 0.98 -5.49 8.46
N VAL A 108 -0.22 -5.78 7.96
CA VAL A 108 -0.44 -6.39 6.64
C VAL A 108 -1.14 -5.40 5.72
N LEU A 109 -0.57 -5.23 4.53
CA LEU A 109 -1.04 -4.33 3.48
C LEU A 109 -1.46 -5.15 2.26
N TYR A 110 -2.67 -4.93 1.75
CA TYR A 110 -3.20 -5.65 0.60
C TYR A 110 -4.10 -4.76 -0.27
N GLY A 111 -4.37 -5.18 -1.50
CA GLY A 111 -5.24 -4.50 -2.47
C GLY A 111 -6.29 -5.43 -3.07
N HIS A 112 -6.42 -5.45 -4.39
CA HIS A 112 -7.22 -6.37 -5.19
C HIS A 112 -8.74 -6.27 -5.06
N THR A 113 -9.27 -6.01 -3.87
CA THR A 113 -10.73 -5.93 -3.64
C THR A 113 -11.31 -4.60 -4.11
N HIS A 114 -10.48 -3.57 -4.26
CA HIS A 114 -10.86 -2.17 -4.47
C HIS A 114 -11.71 -1.59 -3.32
N VAL A 115 -11.86 -2.31 -2.22
CA VAL A 115 -12.65 -1.91 -1.05
C VAL A 115 -11.72 -1.51 0.07
N LYS A 116 -11.91 -0.30 0.59
CA LYS A 116 -11.16 0.21 1.75
C LYS A 116 -11.41 -0.68 2.96
N ASP A 117 -10.31 -1.07 3.62
CA ASP A 117 -10.34 -1.79 4.89
C ASP A 117 -9.23 -1.26 5.79
N LEU A 118 -9.58 -0.90 6.99
CA LEU A 118 -8.62 -0.47 7.99
C LEU A 118 -9.11 -0.83 9.38
N HIS A 119 -8.42 -1.75 10.02
CA HIS A 119 -8.71 -2.13 11.39
C HIS A 119 -7.46 -2.66 12.09
N ARG A 120 -7.57 -2.87 13.38
CA ARG A 120 -6.55 -3.49 14.20
C ARG A 120 -7.12 -4.73 14.85
N GLU A 121 -6.45 -5.85 14.66
CA GLU A 121 -6.81 -7.12 15.25
C GLU A 121 -6.58 -7.13 16.78
N ALA A 122 -7.23 -8.05 17.49
CA ALA A 122 -7.13 -8.13 18.96
C ALA A 122 -5.70 -8.37 19.48
N ASP A 123 -4.85 -9.02 18.67
CA ASP A 123 -3.45 -9.27 18.97
C ASP A 123 -2.51 -8.10 18.60
N GLY A 124 -3.09 -7.02 18.06
CA GLY A 124 -2.38 -5.80 17.73
C GLY A 124 -1.94 -5.68 16.28
N LEU A 125 -2.12 -6.71 15.42
CA LEU A 125 -1.81 -6.65 14.00
C LEU A 125 -2.69 -5.60 13.31
N TRP A 126 -2.07 -4.65 12.62
CA TRP A 126 -2.77 -3.74 11.74
C TRP A 126 -3.10 -4.40 10.41
N VAL A 127 -4.27 -4.11 9.88
CA VAL A 127 -4.73 -4.57 8.57
C VAL A 127 -5.15 -3.35 7.77
N MET A 128 -4.60 -3.18 6.55
CA MET A 128 -4.95 -2.07 5.68
C MET A 128 -5.09 -2.51 4.22
N ASN A 129 -6.22 -2.15 3.63
CA ASN A 129 -6.42 -2.05 2.20
C ASN A 129 -6.73 -0.58 1.88
N PRO A 130 -5.90 0.12 1.11
CA PRO A 130 -6.13 1.54 0.82
C PRO A 130 -7.33 1.80 -0.09
N GLY A 131 -7.95 0.74 -0.64
CA GLY A 131 -8.88 0.86 -1.76
C GLY A 131 -8.15 1.00 -3.09
N ALA A 132 -8.82 1.51 -4.11
CA ALA A 132 -8.24 1.69 -5.44
C ALA A 132 -7.90 3.16 -5.71
N ALA A 133 -6.64 3.45 -6.02
CA ALA A 133 -6.22 4.79 -6.42
C ALA A 133 -6.89 5.22 -7.73
N GLY A 134 -7.17 4.26 -8.63
CA GLY A 134 -7.83 4.49 -9.91
C GLY A 134 -9.30 4.85 -9.78
N ASN A 135 -10.10 3.93 -9.30
CA ASN A 135 -11.57 4.06 -9.35
C ASN A 135 -12.11 4.98 -8.25
N SER A 136 -11.76 4.72 -7.00
CA SER A 136 -12.28 5.48 -5.86
C SER A 136 -11.43 6.71 -5.52
N GLY A 137 -10.19 6.78 -6.00
CA GLY A 137 -9.25 7.83 -5.63
C GLY A 137 -8.98 7.81 -4.14
N SER A 138 -8.55 6.66 -3.62
CA SER A 138 -8.22 6.49 -2.21
C SER A 138 -6.76 6.02 -2.01
N ALA A 139 -6.20 6.36 -0.85
CA ALA A 139 -4.85 6.01 -0.44
C ALA A 139 -4.76 5.80 1.07
N GLY A 140 -3.81 4.98 1.50
CA GLY A 140 -3.49 4.80 2.90
C GLY A 140 -2.36 5.73 3.36
N ILE A 141 -2.41 6.17 4.60
CA ILE A 141 -1.30 6.88 5.26
C ILE A 141 -0.93 6.11 6.52
N ILE A 142 0.37 5.84 6.67
CA ILE A 142 0.95 5.25 7.88
C ILE A 142 1.98 6.24 8.42
N GLU A 143 1.84 6.62 9.68
CA GLU A 143 2.84 7.43 10.37
C GLU A 143 3.58 6.57 11.39
N ILE A 144 4.91 6.69 11.39
CA ILE A 144 5.81 5.90 12.23
C ILE A 144 6.68 6.86 13.05
N GLN A 145 6.70 6.65 14.35
CA GLN A 145 7.59 7.31 15.29
C GLN A 145 8.21 6.25 16.21
N ASP A 146 9.51 6.34 16.46
CA ASP A 146 10.27 5.42 17.33
C ASP A 146 10.04 3.93 16.98
N LYS A 147 10.02 3.65 15.66
CA LYS A 147 9.79 2.29 15.11
C LYS A 147 8.40 1.70 15.45
N LYS A 148 7.43 2.55 15.75
CA LYS A 148 6.05 2.13 16.04
C LYS A 148 5.07 2.90 15.16
N ILE A 149 4.03 2.22 14.74
CA ILE A 149 2.91 2.85 14.05
C ILE A 149 2.15 3.72 15.05
N THR A 150 2.11 5.02 14.79
CA THR A 150 1.35 5.99 15.60
C THR A 150 0.01 6.31 14.98
N THR A 151 -0.08 6.28 13.65
CA THR A 151 -1.32 6.57 12.91
C THR A 151 -1.44 5.66 11.70
N CYS A 152 -2.62 5.12 11.50
CA CYS A 152 -3.06 4.53 10.23
C CYS A 152 -4.38 5.18 9.84
N ARG A 153 -4.48 5.67 8.61
CA ARG A 153 -5.74 6.24 8.09
C ARG A 153 -5.84 6.05 6.59
N ILE A 154 -7.04 6.09 6.07
CA ILE A 154 -7.31 6.11 4.64
C ILE A 154 -7.83 7.51 4.30
N ILE A 155 -7.35 8.05 3.20
CA ILE A 155 -7.77 9.34 2.64
C ILE A 155 -8.43 9.11 1.28
N ASP A 156 -9.40 9.94 0.98
CA ASP A 156 -10.06 10.00 -0.31
C ASP A 156 -9.65 11.27 -1.07
N ARG A 157 -9.98 11.33 -2.34
CA ARG A 157 -9.72 12.50 -3.20
C ARG A 157 -10.26 13.79 -2.57
N TRP A 158 -11.41 13.73 -1.93
CA TRP A 158 -12.06 14.90 -1.29
C TRP A 158 -11.30 15.43 -0.08
N ASP A 159 -10.55 14.57 0.61
CA ASP A 159 -9.73 14.97 1.77
C ASP A 159 -8.53 15.83 1.35
N LEU A 160 -8.13 15.78 0.08
CA LEU A 160 -6.99 16.53 -0.44
C LEU A 160 -7.35 17.98 -0.79
N GLU A 161 -8.62 18.27 -1.06
CA GLU A 161 -9.08 19.64 -1.41
C GLU A 161 -8.91 20.62 -0.23
N GLY A 162 -8.76 20.14 1.00
CA GLY A 162 -8.48 20.93 2.20
C GLY A 162 -6.99 21.02 2.59
N LEU A 163 -6.11 20.33 1.87
CA LEU A 163 -4.65 20.25 2.18
C LEU A 163 -3.79 21.04 1.18
N THR A 164 -4.37 21.58 0.13
CA THR A 164 -3.76 22.51 -0.85
C THR A 164 -4.18 23.93 -0.53
#